data_63e2a67f8e9d9134171737d7e0dc9476
#
_entry.id   63e2a67f8e9d9134171737d7e0dc9476
#
_cell.length_a   1.000
_cell.length_b   1.000
_cell.length_c   1.000
_cell.angle_alpha   90.00
_cell.angle_beta   90.00
_cell.angle_gamma   90.00
#
_symmetry.space_group_name_H-M   'P 1'
#
loop_
_entity.id
_entity.type
_entity.pdbx_description
1 polymer ?
#
loop_
_entity_poly.entity_id
_entity_poly.type
_entity_poly.pdbx_seq_one_letter_code
_entity_poly.pdbx_strand_id
1 'polypeptide(L)'
;MPVPEKLNVSALSEVSRRFRNEYERLYGAGSALPDADIELVTYCIDAVGMIEKTMGEKSNSVGEVRPRTHRSTYCPFRREMVTTPIFDASSLFTGSKVNGPAVIQHPGTTIIIHRGQVAEIDEYRHMHILEGD
;
A
#
# COMPACT_ATOMS: atom_id res chain seq x y z
N MET A 1 3.74 -5.24 27.38
CA MET A 1 5.16 -5.62 27.55
C MET A 1 5.38 -6.96 26.89
N PRO A 2 6.34 -7.11 25.98
CA PRO A 2 6.63 -8.40 25.32
C PRO A 2 7.17 -9.41 26.34
N VAL A 3 6.72 -10.64 26.19
CA VAL A 3 7.12 -11.79 27.02
C VAL A 3 7.95 -12.79 26.19
N PRO A 4 8.81 -13.61 26.79
CA PRO A 4 9.53 -14.65 26.08
C PRO A 4 8.60 -15.66 25.41
N GLU A 5 9.00 -16.15 24.24
CA GLU A 5 8.23 -17.14 23.47
C GLU A 5 7.98 -18.46 24.24
N LYS A 6 8.93 -18.84 25.14
CA LYS A 6 8.77 -19.99 26.01
C LYS A 6 8.71 -19.54 27.46
N LEU A 7 7.58 -19.79 28.11
CA LEU A 7 7.37 -19.50 29.52
C LEU A 7 7.82 -20.68 30.38
N ASN A 8 8.84 -20.43 31.18
CA ASN A 8 9.31 -21.32 32.25
C ASN A 8 9.51 -20.51 33.55
N VAL A 9 9.86 -21.14 34.64
CA VAL A 9 10.00 -20.47 35.95
C VAL A 9 11.00 -19.30 35.89
N SER A 10 12.13 -19.46 35.19
CA SER A 10 13.12 -18.39 35.04
C SER A 10 12.59 -17.25 34.16
N ALA A 11 11.79 -17.56 33.13
CA ALA A 11 11.14 -16.56 32.27
C ALA A 11 10.11 -15.74 33.05
N LEU A 12 9.36 -16.35 33.96
CA LEU A 12 8.42 -15.64 34.82
C LEU A 12 9.12 -14.66 35.76
N SER A 13 10.25 -15.05 36.34
CA SER A 13 11.05 -14.13 37.18
C SER A 13 11.57 -12.95 36.39
N GLU A 14 12.01 -13.17 35.15
CA GLU A 14 12.45 -12.10 34.26
C GLU A 14 11.30 -11.17 33.87
N VAL A 15 10.11 -11.70 33.57
CA VAL A 15 8.91 -10.92 33.28
C VAL A 15 8.54 -10.03 34.48
N SER A 16 8.56 -10.59 35.70
CA SER A 16 8.30 -9.83 36.93
C SER A 16 9.30 -8.70 37.13
N ARG A 17 10.59 -8.97 36.92
CA ARG A 17 11.65 -7.95 37.02
C ARG A 17 11.45 -6.82 36.00
N ARG A 18 11.15 -7.17 34.75
CA ARG A 18 10.89 -6.17 33.67
C ARG A 18 9.65 -5.35 33.98
N PHE A 19 8.61 -5.98 34.49
CA PHE A 19 7.38 -5.26 34.89
C PHE A 19 7.68 -4.23 35.97
N ARG A 20 8.40 -4.59 37.06
CA ARG A 20 8.77 -3.67 38.13
C ARG A 20 9.57 -2.47 37.60
N ASN A 21 10.58 -2.73 36.78
CA ASN A 21 11.39 -1.67 36.19
C ASN A 21 10.57 -0.72 35.34
N GLU A 22 9.66 -1.25 34.52
CA GLU A 22 8.80 -0.42 33.67
C GLU A 22 7.76 0.37 34.50
N TYR A 23 7.24 -0.24 35.56
CA TYR A 23 6.35 0.43 36.50
C TYR A 23 7.04 1.61 37.20
N GLU A 24 8.25 1.40 37.69
CA GLU A 24 9.01 2.49 38.30
C GLU A 24 9.45 3.57 37.31
N ARG A 25 9.68 3.20 36.05
CA ARG A 25 9.94 4.19 34.98
C ARG A 25 8.74 5.11 34.75
N LEU A 26 7.54 4.56 34.82
CA LEU A 26 6.30 5.31 34.57
C LEU A 26 5.82 6.09 35.78
N TYR A 27 5.95 5.54 36.98
CA TYR A 27 5.36 6.08 38.21
C TYR A 27 6.37 6.60 39.23
N GLY A 28 7.67 6.50 38.91
CA GLY A 28 8.75 6.97 39.75
C GLY A 28 9.46 5.84 40.53
N ALA A 29 10.71 6.06 40.86
CA ALA A 29 11.52 5.10 41.58
C ALA A 29 10.92 4.76 42.95
N GLY A 30 10.88 3.47 43.30
CA GLY A 30 10.29 2.96 44.55
C GLY A 30 8.76 2.83 44.54
N SER A 31 8.10 3.12 43.43
CA SER A 31 6.64 2.94 43.31
C SER A 31 6.21 1.49 43.21
N ALA A 32 7.07 0.60 42.71
CA ALA A 32 6.83 -0.84 42.71
C ALA A 32 7.14 -1.42 44.09
N LEU A 33 6.11 -1.85 44.83
CA LEU A 33 6.29 -2.47 46.14
C LEU A 33 7.13 -3.77 46.00
N PRO A 34 8.26 -3.92 46.71
CA PRO A 34 9.15 -5.07 46.56
C PRO A 34 8.51 -6.41 46.86
N ASP A 35 7.63 -6.44 47.87
CA ASP A 35 6.99 -7.64 48.39
C ASP A 35 5.58 -7.89 47.83
N ALA A 36 5.12 -7.07 46.88
CA ALA A 36 3.83 -7.29 46.27
C ALA A 36 3.89 -8.39 45.22
N ASP A 37 2.95 -9.32 45.29
CA ASP A 37 2.75 -10.33 44.30
C ASP A 37 2.31 -9.71 42.98
N ILE A 38 2.79 -10.28 41.86
CA ILE A 38 2.42 -9.86 40.53
C ILE A 38 1.57 -10.98 39.92
N GLU A 39 0.35 -10.63 39.53
CA GLU A 39 -0.56 -11.52 38.84
C GLU A 39 -0.62 -11.20 37.35
N LEU A 40 -0.48 -12.21 36.49
CA LEU A 40 -0.67 -12.10 35.05
C LEU A 40 -2.13 -12.36 34.71
N VAL A 41 -2.88 -11.28 34.48
CA VAL A 41 -4.35 -11.33 34.30
C VAL A 41 -4.74 -11.63 32.84
N THR A 42 -3.94 -11.20 31.88
CA THR A 42 -4.28 -11.29 30.45
C THR A 42 -3.04 -11.57 29.60
N TYR A 43 -3.18 -12.50 28.66
CA TYR A 43 -2.21 -12.77 27.61
C TYR A 43 -2.80 -12.36 26.25
N CYS A 44 -2.03 -11.62 25.47
CA CYS A 44 -2.34 -11.33 24.08
C CYS A 44 -1.29 -12.00 23.20
N ILE A 45 -1.73 -12.68 22.16
CA ILE A 45 -0.86 -13.30 21.17
C ILE A 45 -1.20 -12.69 19.82
N ASP A 46 -0.21 -12.05 19.21
CA ASP A 46 -0.30 -11.56 17.84
C ASP A 46 0.37 -12.58 16.93
N ALA A 47 -0.43 -13.29 16.13
CA ALA A 47 0.08 -14.21 15.12
C ALA A 47 0.18 -13.50 13.76
N VAL A 48 1.40 -13.33 13.27
CA VAL A 48 1.65 -12.73 11.95
C VAL A 48 2.02 -13.85 10.98
N GLY A 49 1.13 -14.12 10.01
CA GLY A 49 1.43 -14.99 8.88
C GLY A 49 2.34 -14.25 7.89
N MET A 50 3.55 -14.76 7.69
CA MET A 50 4.43 -14.27 6.62
C MET A 50 3.91 -14.80 5.29
N ILE A 51 3.46 -13.89 4.42
CA ILE A 51 3.12 -14.20 3.04
C ILE A 51 4.29 -13.77 2.17
N GLU A 52 4.78 -14.64 1.29
CA GLU A 52 5.70 -14.23 0.25
C GLU A 52 5.04 -13.11 -0.57
N LYS A 53 5.68 -11.95 -0.59
CA LYS A 53 5.25 -10.87 -1.49
C LYS A 53 5.58 -11.32 -2.91
N THR A 54 4.57 -11.69 -3.67
CA THR A 54 4.71 -11.84 -5.11
C THR A 54 5.02 -10.46 -5.69
N MET A 55 6.29 -10.23 -5.99
CA MET A 55 6.69 -9.14 -6.87
C MET A 55 6.15 -9.50 -8.24
N GLY A 56 5.36 -8.61 -8.85
CA GLY A 56 4.89 -8.81 -10.22
C GLY A 56 6.05 -9.12 -11.15
N GLU A 57 5.83 -10.00 -12.11
CA GLU A 57 6.85 -10.29 -13.14
C GLU A 57 7.09 -9.03 -13.97
N LYS A 58 8.38 -8.72 -14.19
CA LYS A 58 8.76 -7.61 -15.05
C LYS A 58 8.38 -7.95 -16.51
N SER A 59 7.69 -7.01 -17.13
CA SER A 59 7.30 -7.11 -18.54
C SER A 59 8.24 -6.25 -19.39
N ASN A 60 8.81 -6.85 -20.42
CA ASN A 60 9.63 -6.15 -21.42
C ASN A 60 8.90 -6.08 -22.78
N SER A 61 7.55 -6.08 -22.75
CA SER A 61 6.78 -5.95 -23.99
C SER A 61 7.03 -4.59 -24.64
N VAL A 62 7.15 -4.60 -25.95
CA VAL A 62 7.38 -3.40 -26.78
C VAL A 62 6.27 -3.35 -27.84
N GLY A 63 5.79 -2.16 -28.14
CA GLY A 63 4.73 -2.00 -29.13
C GLY A 63 4.52 -0.53 -29.49
N GLU A 64 3.46 -0.25 -30.21
CA GLU A 64 3.05 1.10 -30.56
C GLU A 64 1.76 1.46 -29.82
N VAL A 65 1.77 2.62 -29.16
CA VAL A 65 0.60 3.13 -28.42
C VAL A 65 -0.38 3.73 -29.42
N ARG A 66 -1.49 3.04 -29.67
CA ARG A 66 -2.54 3.52 -30.57
C ARG A 66 -3.90 3.48 -29.87
N PRO A 67 -4.74 4.53 -30.04
CA PRO A 67 -6.10 4.46 -29.55
C PRO A 67 -6.91 3.41 -30.33
N ARG A 68 -7.69 2.64 -29.62
CA ARG A 68 -8.63 1.67 -30.21
C ARG A 68 -9.75 2.35 -30.98
N THR A 69 -10.23 3.50 -30.48
CA THR A 69 -11.31 4.29 -31.06
C THR A 69 -11.30 5.71 -30.49
N HIS A 70 -12.16 6.55 -31.04
CA HIS A 70 -12.42 7.88 -30.50
C HIS A 70 -13.90 8.01 -30.17
N ARG A 71 -14.24 8.70 -29.08
CA ARG A 71 -15.62 8.98 -28.68
C ARG A 71 -15.76 10.44 -28.29
N SER A 72 -16.96 10.98 -28.52
CA SER A 72 -17.33 12.27 -27.96
C SER A 72 -17.64 12.11 -26.48
N THR A 73 -16.87 12.77 -25.61
CA THR A 73 -17.02 12.76 -24.15
C THR A 73 -17.21 14.17 -23.63
N TYR A 74 -17.97 14.33 -22.56
CA TYR A 74 -18.14 15.63 -21.92
C TYR A 74 -16.89 16.00 -21.10
N CYS A 75 -16.31 17.16 -21.40
CA CYS A 75 -15.19 17.73 -20.66
C CYS A 75 -15.71 18.77 -19.63
N PRO A 76 -15.67 18.48 -18.31
CA PRO A 76 -16.21 19.39 -17.30
C PRO A 76 -15.45 20.71 -17.21
N PHE A 77 -14.15 20.71 -17.54
CA PHE A 77 -13.32 21.91 -17.51
C PHE A 77 -13.65 22.88 -18.66
N ARG A 78 -13.99 22.35 -19.82
CA ARG A 78 -14.40 23.16 -20.99
C ARG A 78 -15.90 23.36 -21.08
N ARG A 79 -16.68 22.56 -20.36
CA ARG A 79 -18.15 22.48 -20.41
C ARG A 79 -18.68 22.21 -21.83
N GLU A 80 -17.95 21.39 -22.57
CA GLU A 80 -18.26 21.02 -23.96
C GLU A 80 -17.95 19.54 -24.23
N MET A 81 -18.50 19.03 -25.32
CA MET A 81 -18.17 17.71 -25.83
C MET A 81 -16.85 17.77 -26.61
N VAL A 82 -15.90 16.89 -26.24
CA VAL A 82 -14.60 16.78 -26.90
C VAL A 82 -14.39 15.39 -27.46
N THR A 83 -13.72 15.28 -28.60
CA THR A 83 -13.32 14.00 -29.17
C THR A 83 -12.15 13.46 -28.34
N THR A 84 -12.37 12.34 -27.67
CA THR A 84 -11.44 11.73 -26.73
C THR A 84 -10.97 10.36 -27.23
N PRO A 85 -9.66 10.11 -27.32
CA PRO A 85 -9.12 8.82 -27.69
C PRO A 85 -9.38 7.80 -26.57
N ILE A 86 -9.76 6.58 -26.95
CA ILE A 86 -10.00 5.46 -26.06
C ILE A 86 -8.93 4.41 -26.32
N PHE A 87 -8.18 4.08 -25.30
CA PHE A 87 -7.15 3.04 -25.32
C PHE A 87 -7.63 1.78 -24.60
N ASP A 88 -7.12 0.63 -25.02
CA ASP A 88 -7.30 -0.62 -24.30
C ASP A 88 -6.05 -0.86 -23.43
N ALA A 89 -6.25 -1.06 -22.11
CA ALA A 89 -5.14 -1.27 -21.19
C ALA A 89 -4.30 -2.51 -21.54
N SER A 90 -4.91 -3.53 -22.15
CA SER A 90 -4.21 -4.74 -22.61
C SER A 90 -3.22 -4.48 -23.75
N SER A 91 -3.42 -3.42 -24.52
CA SER A 91 -2.55 -3.01 -25.63
C SER A 91 -1.40 -2.09 -25.20
N LEU A 92 -1.41 -1.62 -23.94
CA LEU A 92 -0.34 -0.81 -23.39
C LEU A 92 0.80 -1.71 -22.89
N PHE A 93 2.02 -1.25 -23.04
CA PHE A 93 3.24 -1.97 -22.69
C PHE A 93 4.15 -1.09 -21.81
N THR A 94 5.20 -1.67 -21.27
CA THR A 94 6.20 -0.96 -20.45
C THR A 94 6.76 0.25 -21.20
N GLY A 95 6.77 1.40 -20.57
CA GLY A 95 7.19 2.67 -21.16
C GLY A 95 6.13 3.36 -22.03
N SER A 96 4.94 2.77 -22.20
CA SER A 96 3.84 3.45 -22.88
C SER A 96 3.47 4.74 -22.17
N LYS A 97 3.29 5.83 -22.95
CA LYS A 97 2.81 7.13 -22.47
C LYS A 97 1.52 7.49 -23.17
N VAL A 98 0.50 7.82 -22.40
CA VAL A 98 -0.80 8.26 -22.91
C VAL A 98 -1.05 9.67 -22.37
N ASN A 99 -1.04 10.66 -23.27
CA ASN A 99 -1.34 12.04 -22.89
C ASN A 99 -2.84 12.29 -22.82
N GLY A 100 -3.27 13.04 -21.81
CA GLY A 100 -4.66 13.48 -21.70
C GLY A 100 -5.01 14.68 -22.62
N PRO A 101 -6.28 14.83 -22.97
CA PRO A 101 -7.42 14.04 -22.49
C PRO A 101 -7.52 12.68 -23.18
N ALA A 102 -7.65 11.62 -22.40
CA ALA A 102 -7.77 10.25 -22.90
C ALA A 102 -8.55 9.36 -21.92
N VAL A 103 -9.03 8.23 -22.41
CA VAL A 103 -9.65 7.20 -21.59
C VAL A 103 -8.95 5.88 -21.85
N ILE A 104 -8.60 5.17 -20.78
CA ILE A 104 -8.02 3.83 -20.83
C ILE A 104 -9.03 2.86 -20.24
N GLN A 105 -9.45 1.89 -21.04
CA GLN A 105 -10.38 0.83 -20.65
C GLN A 105 -9.63 -0.40 -20.17
N HIS A 106 -9.96 -0.89 -19.00
CA HIS A 106 -9.48 -2.14 -18.41
C HIS A 106 -10.71 -3.01 -18.08
N PRO A 107 -10.65 -4.35 -18.11
CA PRO A 107 -11.81 -5.21 -17.82
C PRO A 107 -12.53 -4.90 -16.50
N GLY A 108 -11.79 -4.50 -15.46
CA GLY A 108 -12.35 -4.19 -14.14
C GLY A 108 -12.58 -2.70 -13.86
N THR A 109 -12.11 -1.78 -14.73
CA THR A 109 -12.17 -0.33 -14.44
C THR A 109 -11.98 0.52 -15.71
N THR A 110 -12.31 1.80 -15.59
CA THR A 110 -12.02 2.81 -16.61
C THR A 110 -11.21 3.94 -15.99
N ILE A 111 -10.11 4.29 -16.63
CA ILE A 111 -9.18 5.30 -16.15
C ILE A 111 -9.29 6.52 -17.07
N ILE A 112 -9.50 7.68 -16.47
CA ILE A 112 -9.61 8.95 -17.20
C ILE A 112 -8.33 9.72 -16.98
N ILE A 113 -7.66 10.10 -18.06
CA ILE A 113 -6.48 10.96 -18.07
C ILE A 113 -6.94 12.35 -18.46
N HIS A 114 -6.81 13.30 -17.54
CA HIS A 114 -7.22 14.67 -17.78
C HIS A 114 -6.20 15.43 -18.63
N ARG A 115 -6.63 16.56 -19.15
CA ARG A 115 -5.74 17.47 -19.86
C ARG A 115 -4.60 17.91 -18.91
N GLY A 116 -3.36 17.90 -19.39
CA GLY A 116 -2.17 18.17 -18.58
C GLY A 116 -1.69 16.99 -17.75
N GLN A 117 -2.32 15.84 -17.89
CA GLN A 117 -1.84 14.60 -17.26
C GLN A 117 -1.28 13.65 -18.30
N VAL A 118 -0.36 12.80 -17.85
CA VAL A 118 0.23 11.70 -18.62
C VAL A 118 0.13 10.42 -17.83
N ALA A 119 -0.40 9.36 -18.45
CA ALA A 119 -0.32 8.01 -17.89
C ALA A 119 0.93 7.32 -18.46
N GLU A 120 1.75 6.74 -17.57
CA GLU A 120 2.95 5.99 -17.91
C GLU A 120 2.88 4.59 -17.32
N ILE A 121 3.28 3.56 -18.08
CA ILE A 121 3.28 2.16 -17.66
C ILE A 121 4.70 1.76 -17.26
N ASP A 122 4.87 1.30 -16.01
CA ASP A 122 6.16 0.82 -15.50
C ASP A 122 6.47 -0.65 -15.88
N GLU A 123 7.64 -1.13 -15.49
CA GLU A 123 8.10 -2.49 -15.77
C GLU A 123 7.26 -3.59 -15.07
N TYR A 124 6.48 -3.24 -14.07
CA TYR A 124 5.54 -4.14 -13.38
C TYR A 124 4.10 -4.02 -13.89
N ARG A 125 3.90 -3.24 -14.97
CA ARG A 125 2.60 -2.92 -15.56
C ARG A 125 1.70 -2.10 -14.62
N HIS A 126 2.26 -1.38 -13.66
CA HIS A 126 1.52 -0.36 -12.94
C HIS A 126 1.38 0.88 -13.82
N MET A 127 0.24 1.54 -13.69
CA MET A 127 -0.02 2.80 -14.38
C MET A 127 0.17 3.96 -13.41
N HIS A 128 1.11 4.83 -13.74
CA HIS A 128 1.36 6.07 -13.02
C HIS A 128 0.70 7.22 -13.76
N ILE A 129 -0.12 8.01 -13.07
CA ILE A 129 -0.70 9.23 -13.63
C ILE A 129 0.08 10.40 -13.05
N LEU A 130 0.75 11.13 -13.91
CA LEU A 130 1.63 12.23 -13.56
C LEU A 130 1.04 13.53 -14.15
N GLU A 131 1.29 14.66 -13.50
CA GLU A 131 1.06 15.96 -14.10
C GLU A 131 2.12 16.17 -15.19
N GLY A 132 1.66 16.45 -16.41
CA GLY A 132 2.53 16.81 -17.52
C GLY A 132 2.91 18.29 -17.42
N ASP A 133 4.08 18.61 -17.92
CA ASP A 133 4.56 19.99 -18.04
C ASP A 133 3.67 20.85 -18.96
#